data_6aab21e00cbbb16d1785a99b657bee9e
#
_entry.id   6aab21e00cbbb16d1785a99b657bee9e
#
_cell.length_a   1.000
_cell.length_b   1.000
_cell.length_c   1.000
_cell.angle_alpha   90.00
_cell.angle_beta   90.00
_cell.angle_gamma   90.00
#
_symmetry.space_group_name_H-M   'P 1'
#
loop_
_entity.id
_entity.type
_entity.pdbx_description
1 polymer ?
#
loop_
_entity_poly.entity_id
_entity_poly.type
_entity_poly.pdbx_seq_one_letter_code
_entity_poly.pdbx_strand_id
1 'polypeptide(L)'
;LPGQTLQIKNRIVYLDGKANKEPDNVQYTYNMKLKGEFPIDLADQLGITNEDLLMYNQSGVIPLTKKAYQALKANKALVQSISINTEAQYGDLYPLNAYTGWTRDNYGPVWIPKKGKSIALTLKNLPIYERLIKVYEGNDLRVDNAGRIFINGKQAKSYTFKLDYYWMMG
;
A
#
# COMPACT_ATOMS: atom_id res chain seq x y z
N LEU A 1 -7.35 -6.10 -10.35
CA LEU A 1 -8.30 -7.09 -10.84
C LEU A 1 -7.64 -8.48 -10.91
N PRO A 2 -8.42 -9.59 -10.90
CA PRO A 2 -7.88 -10.94 -10.99
C PRO A 2 -6.99 -11.12 -12.21
N GLY A 3 -5.79 -11.68 -12.02
CA GLY A 3 -4.81 -11.92 -13.06
C GLY A 3 -3.84 -10.78 -13.35
N GLN A 4 -4.06 -9.60 -12.76
CA GLN A 4 -3.15 -8.47 -12.91
C GLN A 4 -2.02 -8.51 -11.87
N THR A 5 -0.91 -7.86 -12.20
CA THR A 5 0.20 -7.63 -11.27
C THR A 5 0.15 -6.19 -10.78
N LEU A 6 0.00 -6.03 -9.46
CA LEU A 6 0.05 -4.75 -8.77
C LEU A 6 1.48 -4.45 -8.33
N GLN A 7 1.93 -3.24 -8.53
CA GLN A 7 3.16 -2.70 -7.94
C GLN A 7 2.99 -1.22 -7.62
N ILE A 8 3.56 -0.76 -6.51
CA ILE A 8 3.67 0.66 -6.19
C ILE A 8 5.15 1.02 -6.25
N LYS A 9 5.48 2.06 -7.00
CA LYS A 9 6.83 2.63 -7.08
C LYS A 9 6.74 4.13 -6.85
N ASN A 10 7.42 4.62 -5.82
CA ASN A 10 7.40 6.04 -5.47
C ASN A 10 5.99 6.61 -5.43
N ARG A 11 5.04 5.91 -4.78
CA ARG A 11 3.61 6.24 -4.63
C ARG A 11 2.76 6.04 -5.88
N ILE A 12 3.35 5.77 -7.04
CA ILE A 12 2.61 5.55 -8.28
C ILE A 12 2.22 4.08 -8.37
N VAL A 13 0.93 3.82 -8.54
CA VAL A 13 0.38 2.48 -8.74
C VAL A 13 0.61 2.05 -10.18
N TYR A 14 1.18 0.86 -10.35
CA TYR A 14 1.35 0.20 -11.63
C TYR A 14 0.50 -1.06 -11.68
N LEU A 15 -0.21 -1.26 -12.79
CA LEU A 15 -0.93 -2.48 -13.10
C LEU A 15 -0.34 -3.07 -14.38
N ASP A 16 0.14 -4.32 -14.30
CA ASP A 16 0.83 -5.01 -15.39
C ASP A 16 1.98 -4.17 -16.00
N GLY A 17 2.71 -3.47 -15.13
CA GLY A 17 3.83 -2.61 -15.51
C GLY A 17 3.46 -1.24 -16.09
N LYS A 18 2.17 -0.92 -16.23
CA LYS A 18 1.69 0.37 -16.71
C LYS A 18 1.24 1.24 -15.53
N ALA A 19 1.68 2.50 -15.51
CA ALA A 19 1.23 3.45 -14.49
C ALA A 19 -0.29 3.66 -14.57
N ASN A 20 -0.96 3.49 -13.44
CA ASN A 20 -2.38 3.78 -13.33
C ASN A 20 -2.60 5.28 -13.09
N LYS A 21 -3.69 5.82 -13.64
CA LYS A 21 -4.07 7.20 -13.37
C LYS A 21 -4.42 7.34 -11.89
N GLU A 22 -3.75 8.25 -11.20
CA GLU A 22 -4.05 8.55 -9.81
C GLU A 22 -5.35 9.35 -9.72
N PRO A 23 -6.29 8.97 -8.85
CA PRO A 23 -7.45 9.81 -8.55
C PRO A 23 -7.04 11.14 -7.92
N ASP A 24 -7.76 12.22 -8.25
CA ASP A 24 -7.41 13.58 -7.81
C ASP A 24 -7.51 13.79 -6.29
N ASN A 25 -8.29 12.93 -5.60
CA ASN A 25 -8.53 13.00 -4.17
C ASN A 25 -7.62 12.09 -3.33
N VAL A 26 -6.65 11.42 -3.94
CA VAL A 26 -5.64 10.65 -3.19
C VAL A 26 -4.82 11.59 -2.32
N GLN A 27 -4.69 11.23 -1.04
CA GLN A 27 -3.90 11.97 -0.07
C GLN A 27 -2.62 11.22 0.27
N TYR A 28 -1.55 11.99 0.48
CA TYR A 28 -0.29 11.51 1.04
C TYR A 28 0.05 12.30 2.28
N THR A 29 0.79 11.71 3.18
CA THR A 29 1.23 12.36 4.41
C THR A 29 2.51 13.18 4.19
N TYR A 30 2.52 14.38 4.75
CA TYR A 30 3.65 15.29 4.68
C TYR A 30 4.01 15.80 6.08
N ASN A 31 5.30 15.95 6.33
CA ASN A 31 5.79 16.76 7.45
C ASN A 31 5.73 18.22 7.03
N MET A 32 5.08 19.06 7.82
CA MET A 32 4.94 20.48 7.52
C MET A 32 5.29 21.33 8.74
N LYS A 33 5.90 22.48 8.49
CA LYS A 33 6.13 23.51 9.49
C LYS A 33 5.62 24.84 8.97
N LEU A 34 4.78 25.49 9.75
CA LEU A 34 4.22 26.81 9.46
C LEU A 34 5.00 27.91 10.18
N LYS A 35 4.89 29.11 9.67
CA LYS A 35 5.39 30.35 10.30
C LYS A 35 4.39 30.95 11.29
N GLY A 36 3.17 30.45 11.35
CA GLY A 36 2.07 30.87 12.21
C GLY A 36 0.98 29.83 12.26
N GLU A 37 -0.21 30.21 12.64
CA GLU A 37 -1.38 29.34 12.68
C GLU A 37 -1.90 29.02 11.27
N PHE A 38 -2.55 27.87 11.12
CA PHE A 38 -3.17 27.47 9.86
C PHE A 38 -4.47 28.25 9.66
N PRO A 39 -4.62 29.05 8.58
CA PRO A 39 -5.86 29.80 8.34
C PRO A 39 -7.02 28.83 8.00
N ILE A 40 -8.13 28.94 8.73
CA ILE A 40 -9.29 28.04 8.58
C ILE A 40 -9.88 28.14 7.18
N ASP A 41 -10.05 29.36 6.65
CA ASP A 41 -10.57 29.56 5.28
C ASP A 41 -9.70 28.89 4.22
N LEU A 42 -8.39 28.84 4.44
CA LEU A 42 -7.47 28.16 3.51
C LEU A 42 -7.61 26.63 3.66
N ALA A 43 -7.83 26.12 4.85
CA ALA A 43 -8.08 24.70 5.08
C ALA A 43 -9.32 24.25 4.30
N ASP A 44 -10.42 24.96 4.43
CA ASP A 44 -11.67 24.68 3.72
C ASP A 44 -11.48 24.69 2.18
N GLN A 45 -10.79 25.72 1.67
CA GLN A 45 -10.50 25.82 0.22
C GLN A 45 -9.65 24.66 -0.31
N LEU A 46 -8.78 24.09 0.53
CA LEU A 46 -7.89 22.99 0.18
C LEU A 46 -8.48 21.61 0.49
N GLY A 47 -9.69 21.56 1.09
CA GLY A 47 -10.35 20.32 1.50
C GLY A 47 -9.61 19.62 2.65
N ILE A 48 -8.97 20.39 3.53
CA ILE A 48 -8.29 19.91 4.74
C ILE A 48 -9.32 19.89 5.87
N THR A 49 -9.52 18.73 6.46
CA THR A 49 -10.54 18.55 7.51
C THR A 49 -10.05 19.01 8.89
N ASN A 50 -10.98 19.16 9.84
CA ASN A 50 -10.63 19.45 11.22
C ASN A 50 -9.78 18.34 11.86
N GLU A 51 -10.02 17.07 11.46
CA GLU A 51 -9.21 15.93 11.91
C GLU A 51 -7.78 16.02 11.37
N ASP A 52 -7.60 16.44 10.10
CA ASP A 52 -6.29 16.66 9.51
C ASP A 52 -5.52 17.77 10.24
N LEU A 53 -6.21 18.87 10.59
CA LEU A 53 -5.62 19.97 11.38
C LEU A 53 -5.28 19.54 12.80
N LEU A 54 -6.12 18.71 13.42
CA LEU A 54 -5.85 18.16 14.75
C LEU A 54 -4.61 17.28 14.72
N MET A 55 -4.50 16.39 13.73
CA MET A 55 -3.31 15.55 13.52
C MET A 55 -2.06 16.41 13.29
N TYR A 56 -2.17 17.45 12.46
CA TYR A 56 -1.08 18.39 12.21
C TYR A 56 -0.61 19.08 13.51
N ASN A 57 -1.53 19.57 14.30
CA ASN A 57 -1.21 20.26 15.56
C ASN A 57 -0.54 19.36 16.60
N GLN A 58 -0.86 18.05 16.57
CA GLN A 58 -0.26 17.06 17.48
C GLN A 58 1.10 16.56 17.02
N SER A 59 1.33 16.44 15.73
CA SER A 59 2.48 15.70 15.19
C SER A 59 3.32 16.46 14.15
N GLY A 60 2.83 17.59 13.63
CA GLY A 60 3.43 18.27 12.51
C GLY A 60 3.24 17.53 11.16
N VAL A 61 2.42 16.46 11.15
CA VAL A 61 2.12 15.65 9.98
C VAL A 61 0.72 15.95 9.48
N ILE A 62 0.55 16.11 8.17
CA ILE A 62 -0.73 16.42 7.55
C ILE A 62 -0.96 15.58 6.29
N PRO A 63 -2.15 14.96 6.11
CA PRO A 63 -2.54 14.36 4.85
C PRO A 63 -2.99 15.43 3.85
N LEU A 64 -2.44 15.40 2.64
CA LEU A 64 -2.75 16.38 1.60
C LEU A 64 -2.96 15.70 0.26
N THR A 65 -3.94 16.18 -0.48
CA THR A 65 -4.05 15.91 -1.91
C THR A 65 -2.89 16.58 -2.67
N LYS A 66 -2.63 16.13 -3.88
CA LYS A 66 -1.61 16.75 -4.74
C LYS A 66 -1.84 18.25 -4.93
N LYS A 67 -3.12 18.65 -5.11
CA LYS A 67 -3.52 20.07 -5.26
C LYS A 67 -3.19 20.87 -4.00
N ALA A 68 -3.60 20.37 -2.83
CA ALA A 68 -3.33 21.04 -1.56
C ALA A 68 -1.83 21.15 -1.26
N TYR A 69 -1.07 20.07 -1.49
CA TYR A 69 0.38 20.09 -1.37
C TYR A 69 1.04 21.15 -2.25
N GLN A 70 0.64 21.25 -3.52
CA GLN A 70 1.21 22.24 -4.44
C GLN A 70 0.90 23.68 -4.01
N ALA A 71 -0.34 23.94 -3.58
CA ALA A 71 -0.76 25.25 -3.08
C ALA A 71 0.02 25.65 -1.83
N LEU A 72 0.14 24.76 -0.85
CA LEU A 72 0.90 25.03 0.38
C LEU A 72 2.39 25.16 0.12
N LYS A 73 2.98 24.35 -0.75
CA LYS A 73 4.40 24.45 -1.13
C LYS A 73 4.74 25.78 -1.80
N ALA A 74 3.80 26.33 -2.55
CA ALA A 74 3.94 27.66 -3.19
C ALA A 74 3.78 28.81 -2.20
N ASN A 75 3.02 28.63 -1.11
CA ASN A 75 2.74 29.66 -0.12
C ASN A 75 3.90 29.85 0.88
N LYS A 76 4.96 30.52 0.42
CA LYS A 76 6.17 30.79 1.23
C LYS A 76 5.94 31.78 2.39
N ALA A 77 4.86 32.56 2.36
CA ALA A 77 4.50 33.43 3.46
C ALA A 77 4.05 32.63 4.68
N LEU A 78 3.28 31.56 4.45
CA LEU A 78 2.71 30.70 5.50
C LEU A 78 3.61 29.51 5.83
N VAL A 79 4.11 28.80 4.81
CA VAL A 79 4.82 27.52 4.97
C VAL A 79 6.32 27.75 5.06
N GLN A 80 6.91 27.38 6.19
CA GLN A 80 8.35 27.39 6.42
C GLN A 80 9.02 26.22 5.70
N SER A 81 8.48 24.99 5.87
CA SER A 81 8.95 23.79 5.22
C SER A 81 7.82 22.80 5.01
N ILE A 82 7.90 22.01 3.95
CA ILE A 82 7.01 20.90 3.67
C ILE A 82 7.79 19.80 2.93
N SER A 83 7.73 18.59 3.43
CA SER A 83 8.42 17.43 2.86
C SER A 83 7.56 16.18 2.98
N ILE A 84 7.86 15.18 2.19
CA ILE A 84 7.21 13.87 2.27
C ILE A 84 7.48 13.25 3.64
N ASN A 85 6.43 12.78 4.32
CA ASN A 85 6.60 11.99 5.54
C ASN A 85 6.99 10.55 5.14
N THR A 86 8.21 10.14 5.51
CA THR A 86 8.74 8.80 5.26
C THR A 86 8.58 7.86 6.47
N GLU A 87 8.28 8.38 7.65
CA GLU A 87 8.16 7.58 8.88
C GLU A 87 6.88 6.75 8.92
N ALA A 88 5.80 7.25 8.32
CA ALA A 88 4.52 6.54 8.23
C ALA A 88 4.50 5.38 7.21
N GLN A 89 5.64 5.05 6.62
CA GLN A 89 5.70 4.04 5.55
C GLN A 89 5.80 2.60 6.07
N TYR A 90 6.23 2.44 7.32
CA TYR A 90 6.36 1.14 7.96
C TYR A 90 5.13 0.93 8.85
N GLY A 91 4.28 0.01 8.48
CA GLY A 91 3.09 -0.33 9.22
C GLY A 91 2.65 -1.74 8.88
N ASP A 92 1.46 -2.09 9.28
CA ASP A 92 0.85 -3.40 9.02
C ASP A 92 0.52 -3.57 7.53
N LEU A 93 1.56 -3.80 6.72
CA LEU A 93 1.43 -4.06 5.30
C LEU A 93 1.22 -5.55 5.05
N TYR A 94 0.34 -5.88 4.13
CA TYR A 94 0.20 -7.25 3.65
C TYR A 94 1.41 -7.64 2.77
N PRO A 95 1.96 -8.86 2.89
CA PRO A 95 1.62 -9.88 3.86
C PRO A 95 2.18 -9.56 5.25
N LEU A 96 1.31 -9.69 6.27
CA LEU A 96 1.73 -9.55 7.66
C LEU A 96 2.81 -10.59 8.00
N ASN A 97 3.76 -10.22 8.83
CA ASN A 97 4.85 -11.09 9.30
C ASN A 97 5.84 -11.57 8.21
N ALA A 98 5.90 -10.90 7.06
CA ALA A 98 6.89 -11.20 6.03
C ALA A 98 7.93 -10.10 5.92
N TYR A 99 9.21 -10.48 5.84
CA TYR A 99 10.32 -9.56 5.59
C TYR A 99 10.42 -9.25 4.09
N THR A 100 9.47 -8.48 3.58
CA THR A 100 9.43 -8.11 2.15
C THR A 100 10.33 -6.91 1.82
N GLY A 101 10.63 -6.08 2.82
CA GLY A 101 11.25 -4.77 2.62
C GLY A 101 10.32 -3.75 1.95
N TRP A 102 9.03 -4.07 1.81
CA TRP A 102 8.06 -3.17 1.19
C TRP A 102 7.65 -2.06 2.14
N THR A 103 7.31 -0.94 1.54
CA THR A 103 6.75 0.23 2.21
C THR A 103 5.44 0.62 1.51
N ARG A 104 4.67 1.53 2.09
CA ARG A 104 3.47 2.06 1.44
C ARG A 104 3.77 2.72 0.10
N ASP A 105 4.94 3.37 -0.01
CA ASP A 105 5.36 4.08 -1.22
C ASP A 105 6.04 3.18 -2.26
N ASN A 106 6.55 2.00 -1.82
CA ASN A 106 7.24 1.04 -2.67
C ASN A 106 6.82 -0.38 -2.29
N TYR A 107 5.85 -0.92 -2.99
CA TYR A 107 5.16 -2.17 -2.66
C TYR A 107 5.10 -3.13 -3.85
N GLY A 108 5.21 -4.41 -3.58
CA GLY A 108 5.12 -5.45 -4.62
C GLY A 108 6.42 -5.71 -5.37
N PRO A 109 6.34 -6.35 -6.55
CA PRO A 109 5.11 -6.71 -7.27
C PRO A 109 4.31 -7.85 -6.63
N VAL A 110 2.97 -7.77 -6.71
CA VAL A 110 2.05 -8.82 -6.28
C VAL A 110 1.13 -9.18 -7.45
N TRP A 111 1.18 -10.44 -7.87
CA TRP A 111 0.20 -10.95 -8.81
C TRP A 111 -1.11 -11.27 -8.10
N ILE A 112 -2.23 -10.75 -8.59
CA ILE A 112 -3.56 -10.95 -8.02
C ILE A 112 -4.14 -12.25 -8.58
N PRO A 113 -4.41 -13.27 -7.74
CA PRO A 113 -4.84 -14.55 -8.25
C PRO A 113 -6.16 -14.50 -9.01
N LYS A 114 -6.22 -15.32 -10.06
CA LYS A 114 -7.38 -15.51 -10.93
C LYS A 114 -7.77 -16.99 -10.95
N LYS A 115 -9.06 -17.25 -10.88
CA LYS A 115 -9.62 -18.61 -11.00
C LYS A 115 -9.07 -19.35 -12.21
N GLY A 116 -8.63 -20.58 -12.00
CA GLY A 116 -8.06 -21.44 -13.04
C GLY A 116 -6.65 -21.09 -13.47
N LYS A 117 -6.02 -20.07 -12.88
CA LYS A 117 -4.62 -19.71 -13.17
C LYS A 117 -3.70 -20.18 -12.05
N SER A 118 -2.48 -20.53 -12.44
CA SER A 118 -1.47 -21.07 -11.52
C SER A 118 -0.34 -20.08 -11.30
N ILE A 119 0.26 -20.17 -10.11
CA ILE A 119 1.51 -19.48 -9.78
C ILE A 119 2.54 -20.50 -9.29
N ALA A 120 3.80 -20.30 -9.64
CA ALA A 120 4.89 -21.04 -9.02
C ALA A 120 5.02 -20.60 -7.55
N LEU A 121 5.08 -21.58 -6.63
CA LEU A 121 5.25 -21.33 -5.21
C LEU A 121 6.72 -21.39 -4.82
N THR A 122 7.14 -20.40 -4.06
CA THR A 122 8.47 -20.29 -3.44
C THR A 122 8.32 -19.83 -2.01
N LEU A 123 9.32 -20.06 -1.16
CA LEU A 123 9.31 -19.53 0.21
C LEU A 123 9.21 -17.99 0.24
N LYS A 124 9.73 -17.34 -0.81
CA LYS A 124 9.68 -15.88 -0.92
C LYS A 124 8.26 -15.34 -1.16
N ASN A 125 7.47 -16.00 -2.00
CA ASN A 125 6.12 -15.53 -2.33
C ASN A 125 5.02 -16.22 -1.52
N LEU A 126 5.34 -17.29 -0.81
CA LEU A 126 4.38 -18.04 0.00
C LEU A 126 3.61 -17.16 0.99
N PRO A 127 4.23 -16.23 1.72
CA PRO A 127 3.50 -15.36 2.66
C PRO A 127 2.37 -14.55 2.01
N ILE A 128 2.50 -14.25 0.71
CA ILE A 128 1.46 -13.52 -0.05
C ILE A 128 0.25 -14.42 -0.31
N TYR A 129 0.47 -15.72 -0.55
CA TYR A 129 -0.57 -16.64 -1.03
C TYR A 129 -1.02 -17.66 -0.01
N GLU A 130 -0.27 -17.86 1.06
CA GLU A 130 -0.56 -18.88 2.08
C GLU A 130 -1.99 -18.77 2.63
N ARG A 131 -2.40 -17.57 3.06
CA ARG A 131 -3.74 -17.35 3.60
C ARG A 131 -4.83 -17.65 2.57
N LEU A 132 -4.60 -17.29 1.31
CA LEU A 132 -5.54 -17.54 0.22
C LEU A 132 -5.72 -19.04 0.02
N ILE A 133 -4.61 -19.77 -0.08
CA ILE A 133 -4.59 -21.23 -0.32
C ILE A 133 -5.17 -21.98 0.89
N LYS A 134 -4.74 -21.64 2.09
CA LYS A 134 -5.06 -22.38 3.33
C LYS A 134 -6.45 -22.04 3.85
N VAL A 135 -6.75 -20.75 4.01
CA VAL A 135 -7.98 -20.32 4.69
C VAL A 135 -9.13 -20.19 3.71
N TYR A 136 -8.95 -19.45 2.62
CA TYR A 136 -10.06 -19.18 1.71
C TYR A 136 -10.36 -20.32 0.74
N GLU A 137 -9.36 -21.11 0.37
CA GLU A 137 -9.56 -22.29 -0.51
C GLU A 137 -9.51 -23.63 0.26
N GLY A 138 -9.36 -23.61 1.60
CA GLY A 138 -9.56 -24.75 2.49
C GLY A 138 -8.53 -25.86 2.34
N ASN A 139 -7.27 -25.54 1.97
CA ASN A 139 -6.24 -26.56 1.83
C ASN A 139 -5.37 -26.70 3.09
N ASP A 140 -4.88 -27.90 3.37
CA ASP A 140 -3.75 -28.09 4.29
C ASP A 140 -2.47 -27.69 3.58
N LEU A 141 -1.77 -26.67 4.11
CA LEU A 141 -0.50 -26.19 3.58
C LEU A 141 0.56 -26.23 4.66
N ARG A 142 1.67 -26.88 4.36
CA ARG A 142 2.81 -27.03 5.27
C ARG A 142 4.13 -26.82 4.54
N VAL A 143 5.13 -26.35 5.28
CA VAL A 143 6.51 -26.26 4.83
C VAL A 143 7.34 -27.14 5.76
N ASP A 144 8.16 -28.01 5.21
CA ASP A 144 9.03 -28.87 6.01
C ASP A 144 10.37 -28.16 6.35
N ASN A 145 11.18 -28.84 7.16
CA ASN A 145 12.49 -28.31 7.60
C ASN A 145 13.50 -28.09 6.46
N ALA A 146 13.27 -28.71 5.29
CA ALA A 146 14.07 -28.53 4.08
C ALA A 146 13.52 -27.41 3.18
N GLY A 147 12.46 -26.69 3.61
CA GLY A 147 11.83 -25.61 2.84
C GLY A 147 10.94 -26.10 1.70
N ARG A 148 10.54 -27.38 1.68
CA ARG A 148 9.63 -27.91 0.68
C ARG A 148 8.20 -27.62 1.06
N ILE A 149 7.41 -27.16 0.11
CA ILE A 149 6.00 -26.79 0.28
C ILE A 149 5.14 -28.02 -0.04
N PHE A 150 4.19 -28.32 0.85
CA PHE A 150 3.21 -29.41 0.69
C PHE A 150 1.81 -28.85 0.77
N ILE A 151 0.95 -29.28 -0.16
CA ILE A 151 -0.48 -28.94 -0.17
C ILE A 151 -1.27 -30.25 -0.18
N ASN A 152 -2.14 -30.43 0.83
CA ASN A 152 -2.92 -31.66 1.02
C ASN A 152 -2.04 -32.92 1.01
N GLY A 153 -0.88 -32.85 1.68
CA GLY A 153 0.06 -33.97 1.81
C GLY A 153 0.95 -34.25 0.59
N LYS A 154 0.78 -33.52 -0.52
CA LYS A 154 1.60 -33.67 -1.73
C LYS A 154 2.55 -32.48 -1.90
N GLN A 155 3.81 -32.75 -2.25
CA GLN A 155 4.75 -31.69 -2.55
C GLN A 155 4.26 -30.86 -3.73
N ALA A 156 4.22 -29.52 -3.56
CA ALA A 156 3.71 -28.58 -4.55
C ALA A 156 4.78 -27.55 -4.92
N LYS A 157 5.05 -27.40 -6.22
CA LYS A 157 5.90 -26.36 -6.78
C LYS A 157 5.08 -25.20 -7.36
N SER A 158 3.77 -25.39 -7.49
CA SER A 158 2.80 -24.41 -8.01
C SER A 158 1.45 -24.65 -7.40
N TYR A 159 0.58 -23.64 -7.48
CA TYR A 159 -0.82 -23.76 -7.04
C TYR A 159 -1.74 -23.14 -8.09
N THR A 160 -2.86 -23.82 -8.38
CA THR A 160 -3.93 -23.32 -9.27
C THR A 160 -5.08 -22.83 -8.41
N PHE A 161 -5.39 -21.55 -8.51
CA PHE A 161 -6.44 -20.92 -7.72
C PHE A 161 -7.83 -21.33 -8.19
N LYS A 162 -8.74 -21.55 -7.23
CA LYS A 162 -10.14 -21.92 -7.46
C LYS A 162 -11.07 -20.71 -7.47
N LEU A 163 -10.61 -19.56 -6.93
CA LEU A 163 -11.35 -18.32 -6.78
C LEU A 163 -10.66 -17.16 -7.50
N ASP A 164 -11.42 -16.11 -7.78
CA ASP A 164 -10.92 -14.80 -8.18
C ASP A 164 -10.66 -13.95 -6.95
N TYR A 165 -9.53 -13.24 -6.93
CA TYR A 165 -9.17 -12.34 -5.84
C TYR A 165 -9.08 -10.90 -6.33
N TYR A 166 -9.32 -9.96 -5.42
CA TYR A 166 -9.27 -8.54 -5.68
C TYR A 166 -8.37 -7.86 -4.69
N TRP A 167 -7.56 -6.95 -5.16
CA TRP A 167 -6.78 -6.08 -4.30
C TRP A 167 -7.60 -4.85 -3.94
N MET A 168 -7.75 -4.61 -2.62
CA MET A 168 -8.42 -3.43 -2.08
C MET A 168 -7.39 -2.57 -1.37
N MET A 169 -7.41 -1.26 -1.64
CA MET A 169 -6.62 -0.26 -0.93
C MET A 169 -7.59 0.69 -0.26
N GLY A 170 -7.40 0.90 1.04
CA GLY A 170 -8.13 1.89 1.83
C GLY A 170 -7.35 3.17 1.98
#